data_afd6f06382b3e319dcc8daeeb7975260
#
_entry.id   afd6f06382b3e319dcc8daeeb7975260
#
_cell.length_a   1.000
_cell.length_b   1.000
_cell.length_c   1.000
_cell.angle_alpha   90.00
_cell.angle_beta   90.00
_cell.angle_gamma   90.00
#
_symmetry.space_group_name_H-M   'P 1'
#
loop_
_entity.id
_entity.type
_entity.pdbx_description
1 polymer ?
#
loop_
_entity_poly.entity_id
_entity_poly.type
_entity_poly.pdbx_seq_one_letter_code
_entity_poly.pdbx_strand_id
1 'polypeptide(L)'
;GMDSWKWLAVLWALVPAINIYNFATCPIEHLVDEGEGMGIKELFRKPLFWLSICLMICSGASELAMAQWASAYAEAALGLSKTVGDLAGPCMFAVTMGISRIIFGKYGDKMDLMKFMIGSGILCVICYLLVSVSLNPISGLIGCIICGFSVGIMWPGTISISSERFPAGGTAMFALLAM
;
A
#
# COMPACT_ATOMS: atom_id res chain seq x y z
N GLY A 1 -15.37 12.98 26.74
CA GLY A 1 -16.19 12.08 26.51
C GLY A 1 -15.93 10.75 25.84
N MET A 2 -16.30 9.65 26.52
CA MET A 2 -16.20 8.30 25.95
C MET A 2 -17.21 8.00 24.83
N ASP A 3 -18.17 8.88 24.56
CA ASP A 3 -19.20 8.67 23.54
C ASP A 3 -18.83 9.24 22.14
N SER A 4 -17.79 10.04 22.04
CA SER A 4 -17.42 10.66 20.74
C SER A 4 -16.83 9.66 19.72
N TRP A 5 -16.25 8.54 20.15
CA TRP A 5 -15.72 7.52 19.26
C TRP A 5 -16.81 6.81 18.43
N LYS A 6 -18.03 6.70 18.99
CA LYS A 6 -19.17 6.10 18.29
C LYS A 6 -19.55 6.90 17.05
N TRP A 7 -19.55 8.23 17.16
CA TRP A 7 -19.82 9.11 16.03
C TRP A 7 -18.72 9.03 14.96
N LEU A 8 -17.47 8.87 15.38
CA LEU A 8 -16.37 8.63 14.46
C LEU A 8 -16.55 7.31 13.71
N ALA A 9 -16.97 6.25 14.39
CA ALA A 9 -17.28 4.96 13.75
C ALA A 9 -18.43 5.08 12.74
N VAL A 10 -19.49 5.84 13.06
CA VAL A 10 -20.60 6.11 12.15
C VAL A 10 -20.10 6.91 10.93
N LEU A 11 -19.26 7.93 11.13
CA LEU A 11 -18.66 8.69 10.04
C LEU A 11 -17.85 7.79 9.09
N TRP A 12 -17.01 6.91 9.66
CA TRP A 12 -16.25 5.94 8.87
C TRP A 12 -17.14 4.94 8.11
N ALA A 13 -18.30 4.59 8.65
CA ALA A 13 -19.27 3.70 7.98
C ALA A 13 -19.88 4.34 6.71
N LEU A 14 -19.87 5.67 6.58
CA LEU A 14 -20.37 6.35 5.38
C LEU A 14 -19.52 6.04 4.15
N VAL A 15 -18.21 5.87 4.30
CA VAL A 15 -17.30 5.57 3.18
C VAL A 15 -17.65 4.24 2.51
N PRO A 16 -17.72 3.10 3.22
CA PRO A 16 -18.16 1.84 2.60
C PRO A 16 -19.63 1.91 2.12
N ALA A 17 -20.51 2.65 2.78
CA ALA A 17 -21.89 2.81 2.32
C ALA A 17 -21.96 3.52 0.96
N ILE A 18 -21.17 4.57 0.74
CA ILE A 18 -21.06 5.25 -0.56
C ILE A 18 -20.46 4.28 -1.60
N ASN A 19 -19.46 3.49 -1.21
CA ASN A 19 -18.86 2.50 -2.12
C ASN A 19 -19.85 1.41 -2.52
N ILE A 20 -20.71 0.92 -1.62
CA ILE A 20 -21.78 -0.03 -1.95
C ILE A 20 -22.67 0.56 -3.05
N TYR A 21 -23.09 1.81 -2.90
CA TYR A 21 -23.92 2.48 -3.91
C TYR A 21 -23.18 2.59 -5.25
N ASN A 22 -21.90 3.01 -5.23
CA ASN A 22 -21.09 3.12 -6.43
C ASN A 22 -20.93 1.79 -7.15
N PHE A 23 -20.62 0.69 -6.43
CA PHE A 23 -20.50 -0.64 -7.01
C PHE A 23 -21.82 -1.21 -7.53
N ALA A 24 -22.94 -0.89 -6.87
CA ALA A 24 -24.28 -1.33 -7.32
C ALA A 24 -24.72 -0.64 -8.61
N THR A 25 -24.24 0.59 -8.87
CA THR A 25 -24.63 1.40 -10.03
C THR A 25 -23.61 1.40 -11.15
N CYS A 26 -22.37 0.98 -10.90
CA CYS A 26 -21.31 0.94 -11.90
C CYS A 26 -21.45 -0.33 -12.75
N PRO A 27 -21.52 -0.23 -14.10
CA PRO A 27 -21.47 -1.39 -14.96
C PRO A 27 -20.06 -2.00 -14.87
N ILE A 28 -19.97 -3.19 -14.31
CA ILE A 28 -18.72 -3.96 -14.22
C ILE A 28 -18.67 -4.88 -15.43
N GLU A 29 -17.76 -4.61 -16.37
CA GLU A 29 -17.51 -5.49 -17.49
C GLU A 29 -16.69 -6.70 -17.04
N HIS A 30 -17.05 -7.88 -17.54
CA HIS A 30 -16.26 -9.09 -17.33
C HIS A 30 -14.98 -8.99 -18.19
N LEU A 31 -13.82 -8.89 -17.53
CA LEU A 31 -12.52 -8.79 -18.21
C LEU A 31 -12.03 -10.11 -18.80
N VAL A 32 -12.57 -11.23 -18.34
CA VAL A 32 -12.23 -12.59 -18.83
C VAL A 32 -13.51 -13.41 -18.87
N ASP A 33 -13.77 -14.08 -19.98
CA ASP A 33 -14.91 -14.98 -20.13
C ASP A 33 -14.84 -16.15 -19.13
N GLU A 34 -16.00 -16.57 -18.62
CA GLU A 34 -16.07 -17.68 -17.68
C GLU A 34 -15.53 -18.96 -18.33
N GLY A 35 -14.43 -19.47 -17.80
CA GLY A 35 -13.78 -20.71 -18.29
C GLY A 35 -12.44 -20.51 -19.00
N GLU A 36 -12.06 -19.31 -19.40
CA GLU A 36 -10.76 -19.03 -20.05
C GLU A 36 -9.65 -18.61 -19.07
N GLY A 37 -9.94 -18.55 -17.78
CA GLY A 37 -8.97 -18.16 -16.76
C GLY A 37 -7.91 -19.24 -16.49
N MET A 38 -6.66 -18.79 -16.28
CA MET A 38 -5.55 -19.67 -15.90
C MET A 38 -5.82 -20.34 -14.55
N GLY A 39 -5.70 -21.66 -14.49
CA GLY A 39 -5.89 -22.41 -13.25
C GLY A 39 -4.82 -22.12 -12.19
N ILE A 40 -5.18 -22.22 -10.91
CA ILE A 40 -4.26 -21.98 -9.78
C ILE A 40 -2.97 -22.81 -9.90
N LYS A 41 -3.07 -24.09 -10.29
CA LYS A 41 -1.89 -24.96 -10.48
C LYS A 41 -0.97 -24.48 -11.59
N GLU A 42 -1.52 -23.86 -12.61
CA GLU A 42 -0.75 -23.33 -13.72
C GLU A 42 -0.03 -22.03 -13.32
N LEU A 43 -0.69 -21.16 -12.56
CA LEU A 43 -0.07 -19.95 -11.97
C LEU A 43 1.15 -20.31 -11.12
N PHE A 44 1.02 -21.30 -10.24
CA PHE A 44 2.13 -21.75 -9.38
C PHE A 44 3.30 -22.40 -10.15
N ARG A 45 3.10 -22.83 -11.39
CA ARG A 45 4.20 -23.32 -12.24
C ARG A 45 5.02 -22.20 -12.89
N LYS A 46 4.54 -20.96 -12.85
CA LYS A 46 5.23 -19.80 -13.45
C LYS A 46 6.17 -19.16 -12.44
N PRO A 47 7.48 -19.13 -12.67
CA PRO A 47 8.42 -18.53 -11.71
C PRO A 47 8.16 -17.04 -11.48
N LEU A 48 7.68 -16.33 -12.51
CA LEU A 48 7.32 -14.93 -12.42
C LEU A 48 6.15 -14.68 -11.45
N PHE A 49 5.24 -15.64 -11.31
CA PHE A 49 4.14 -15.54 -10.35
C PHE A 49 4.65 -15.59 -8.89
N TRP A 50 5.63 -16.43 -8.61
CA TRP A 50 6.30 -16.47 -7.31
C TRP A 50 7.02 -15.16 -6.99
N LEU A 51 7.63 -14.53 -8.00
CA LEU A 51 8.21 -13.20 -7.83
C LEU A 51 7.13 -12.16 -7.47
N SER A 52 5.97 -12.20 -8.12
CA SER A 52 4.84 -11.31 -7.79
C SER A 52 4.35 -11.51 -6.35
N ILE A 53 4.22 -12.76 -5.89
CA ILE A 53 3.87 -13.08 -4.50
C ILE A 53 4.94 -12.53 -3.54
N CYS A 54 6.22 -12.74 -3.83
CA CYS A 54 7.31 -12.22 -3.02
C CYS A 54 7.28 -10.68 -2.92
N LEU A 55 7.05 -9.99 -4.04
CA LEU A 55 6.90 -8.54 -4.08
C LEU A 55 5.70 -8.06 -3.25
N MET A 56 4.56 -8.77 -3.29
CA MET A 56 3.39 -8.44 -2.47
C MET A 56 3.68 -8.60 -0.98
N ILE A 57 4.34 -9.70 -0.58
CA ILE A 57 4.74 -9.93 0.81
C ILE A 57 5.71 -8.83 1.27
N CYS A 58 6.73 -8.51 0.49
CA CYS A 58 7.69 -7.45 0.81
C CYS A 58 7.02 -6.07 0.93
N SER A 59 6.09 -5.77 0.02
CA SER A 59 5.31 -4.53 0.04
C SER A 59 4.48 -4.42 1.31
N GLY A 60 3.69 -5.45 1.62
CA GLY A 60 2.86 -5.49 2.82
C GLY A 60 3.69 -5.43 4.10
N ALA A 61 4.78 -6.17 4.18
CA ALA A 61 5.68 -6.14 5.33
C ALA A 61 6.30 -4.75 5.54
N SER A 62 6.75 -4.09 4.47
CA SER A 62 7.32 -2.75 4.55
C SER A 62 6.30 -1.70 4.98
N GLU A 63 5.07 -1.78 4.47
CA GLU A 63 3.99 -0.88 4.85
C GLU A 63 3.59 -1.07 6.32
N LEU A 64 3.31 -2.31 6.72
CA LEU A 64 2.82 -2.62 8.06
C LEU A 64 3.88 -2.34 9.14
N ALA A 65 5.14 -2.72 8.90
CA ALA A 65 6.20 -2.47 9.86
C ALA A 65 6.34 -0.97 10.16
N MET A 66 6.38 -0.12 9.15
CA MET A 66 6.52 1.32 9.35
C MET A 66 5.26 1.92 9.98
N ALA A 67 4.07 1.57 9.50
CA ALA A 67 2.80 2.09 10.01
C ALA A 67 2.60 1.75 11.51
N GLN A 68 2.99 0.55 11.93
CA GLN A 68 2.83 0.10 13.33
C GLN A 68 3.87 0.70 14.28
N TRP A 69 5.11 0.88 13.83
CA TRP A 69 6.20 1.29 14.71
C TRP A 69 6.49 2.78 14.71
N ALA A 70 6.00 3.55 13.73
CA ALA A 70 6.30 4.98 13.61
C ALA A 70 5.85 5.80 14.83
N SER A 71 4.70 5.49 15.44
CA SER A 71 4.24 6.18 16.66
C SER A 71 5.14 5.87 17.85
N ALA A 72 5.43 4.58 18.08
CA ALA A 72 6.31 4.16 19.18
C ALA A 72 7.73 4.73 19.02
N TYR A 73 8.23 4.82 17.79
CA TYR A 73 9.50 5.48 17.50
C TYR A 73 9.47 6.97 17.85
N ALA A 74 8.40 7.69 17.46
CA ALA A 74 8.25 9.10 17.76
C ALA A 74 8.15 9.36 19.28
N GLU A 75 7.46 8.53 20.01
CA GLU A 75 7.38 8.61 21.47
C GLU A 75 8.74 8.32 22.12
N ALA A 76 9.38 7.23 21.77
CA ALA A 76 10.62 6.78 22.40
C ALA A 76 11.84 7.64 22.05
N ALA A 77 11.96 8.07 20.79
CA ALA A 77 13.14 8.78 20.29
C ALA A 77 13.05 10.30 20.44
N LEU A 78 11.84 10.86 20.36
CA LEU A 78 11.62 12.32 20.44
C LEU A 78 10.96 12.76 21.73
N GLY A 79 10.54 11.85 22.61
CA GLY A 79 9.82 12.17 23.85
C GLY A 79 8.45 12.82 23.59
N LEU A 80 7.84 12.58 22.42
CA LEU A 80 6.55 13.14 22.06
C LEU A 80 5.42 12.47 22.86
N SER A 81 4.35 13.23 23.13
CA SER A 81 3.14 12.61 23.67
C SER A 81 2.54 11.65 22.64
N LYS A 82 1.83 10.62 23.10
CA LYS A 82 1.20 9.63 22.21
C LYS A 82 0.38 10.26 21.09
N THR A 83 -0.43 11.26 21.40
CA THR A 83 -1.27 11.96 20.40
C THR A 83 -0.42 12.62 19.31
N VAL A 84 0.67 13.27 19.69
CA VAL A 84 1.57 13.93 18.73
C VAL A 84 2.37 12.88 17.96
N GLY A 85 2.78 11.79 18.62
CA GLY A 85 3.45 10.65 17.97
C GLY A 85 2.58 9.99 16.90
N ASP A 86 1.30 9.76 17.20
CA ASP A 86 0.33 9.20 16.24
C ASP A 86 0.09 10.13 15.03
N LEU A 87 0.06 11.45 15.24
CA LEU A 87 -0.08 12.42 14.18
C LEU A 87 1.21 12.55 13.33
N ALA A 88 2.36 12.66 13.96
CA ALA A 88 3.63 12.86 13.28
C ALA A 88 4.16 11.58 12.59
N GLY A 89 3.87 10.40 13.15
CA GLY A 89 4.28 9.11 12.59
C GLY A 89 3.22 8.54 11.62
N PRO A 90 2.30 7.69 12.12
CA PRO A 90 1.37 6.95 11.25
C PRO A 90 0.45 7.82 10.41
N CYS A 91 -0.02 8.96 10.93
CA CYS A 91 -0.90 9.84 10.16
C CYS A 91 -0.15 10.48 8.99
N MET A 92 1.05 11.04 9.20
CA MET A 92 1.84 11.62 8.11
C MET A 92 2.31 10.55 7.11
N PHE A 93 2.66 9.35 7.58
CA PHE A 93 2.91 8.19 6.72
C PHE A 93 1.71 7.90 5.81
N ALA A 94 0.49 7.83 6.36
CA ALA A 94 -0.73 7.58 5.59
C ALA A 94 -1.03 8.70 4.58
N VAL A 95 -0.78 9.96 4.93
CA VAL A 95 -0.95 11.12 4.04
C VAL A 95 0.00 11.01 2.85
N THR A 96 1.28 10.75 3.06
CA THR A 96 2.27 10.63 1.98
C THR A 96 2.00 9.41 1.11
N MET A 97 1.54 8.31 1.68
CA MET A 97 1.07 7.13 0.96
C MET A 97 -0.14 7.46 0.06
N GLY A 98 -1.12 8.19 0.59
CA GLY A 98 -2.27 8.66 -0.18
C GLY A 98 -1.87 9.57 -1.35
N ILE A 99 -0.92 10.49 -1.13
CA ILE A 99 -0.38 11.36 -2.19
C ILE A 99 0.26 10.51 -3.30
N SER A 100 1.08 9.52 -2.95
CA SER A 100 1.69 8.60 -3.92
C SER A 100 0.63 7.89 -4.77
N ARG A 101 -0.43 7.38 -4.15
CA ARG A 101 -1.54 6.71 -4.85
C ARG A 101 -2.32 7.66 -5.77
N ILE A 102 -2.55 8.91 -5.35
CA ILE A 102 -3.21 9.95 -6.18
C ILE A 102 -2.34 10.27 -7.40
N ILE A 103 -1.03 10.44 -7.22
CA ILE A 103 -0.08 10.69 -8.31
C ILE A 103 -0.11 9.53 -9.31
N PHE A 104 -0.06 8.31 -8.82
CA PHE A 104 -0.14 7.13 -9.68
C PHE A 104 -1.49 7.04 -10.41
N GLY A 105 -2.61 7.24 -9.71
CA GLY A 105 -3.93 7.23 -10.34
C GLY A 105 -4.11 8.29 -11.43
N LYS A 106 -3.45 9.45 -11.29
CA LYS A 106 -3.55 10.54 -12.26
C LYS A 106 -2.56 10.46 -13.44
N TYR A 107 -1.37 9.94 -13.17
CA TYR A 107 -0.26 9.96 -14.12
C TYR A 107 0.24 8.56 -14.50
N GLY A 108 -0.32 7.50 -13.94
CA GLY A 108 0.15 6.12 -14.11
C GLY A 108 0.27 5.70 -15.58
N ASP A 109 -0.72 6.06 -16.41
CA ASP A 109 -0.72 5.76 -17.85
C ASP A 109 0.42 6.44 -18.63
N LYS A 110 1.02 7.51 -18.07
CA LYS A 110 2.11 8.27 -18.69
C LYS A 110 3.48 7.92 -18.11
N MET A 111 3.52 7.16 -17.04
CA MET A 111 4.73 6.82 -16.32
C MET A 111 5.19 5.41 -16.66
N ASP A 112 6.50 5.21 -16.76
CA ASP A 112 7.07 3.87 -16.80
C ASP A 112 6.92 3.23 -15.39
N LEU A 113 5.89 2.39 -15.26
CA LEU A 113 5.53 1.78 -13.98
C LEU A 113 6.70 0.99 -13.39
N MET A 114 7.49 0.29 -14.23
CA MET A 114 8.63 -0.49 -13.75
C MET A 114 9.70 0.40 -13.14
N LYS A 115 10.04 1.52 -13.79
CA LYS A 115 11.02 2.48 -13.24
C LYS A 115 10.52 3.13 -11.97
N PHE A 116 9.23 3.45 -11.92
CA PHE A 116 8.63 4.03 -10.72
C PHE A 116 8.66 3.05 -9.55
N MET A 117 8.35 1.78 -9.77
CA MET A 117 8.43 0.71 -8.77
C MET A 117 9.87 0.52 -8.25
N ILE A 118 10.86 0.49 -9.15
CA ILE A 118 12.28 0.39 -8.76
C ILE A 118 12.69 1.60 -7.93
N GLY A 119 12.35 2.81 -8.37
CA GLY A 119 12.63 4.04 -7.62
C GLY A 119 12.00 4.04 -6.24
N SER A 120 10.75 3.59 -6.12
CA SER A 120 10.03 3.43 -4.85
C SER A 120 10.72 2.39 -3.95
N GLY A 121 11.16 1.27 -4.50
CA GLY A 121 11.92 0.27 -3.75
C GLY A 121 13.23 0.81 -3.19
N ILE A 122 14.00 1.53 -4.01
CA ILE A 122 15.25 2.18 -3.57
C ILE A 122 14.95 3.21 -2.47
N LEU A 123 13.94 4.05 -2.67
CA LEU A 123 13.53 5.04 -1.67
C LEU A 123 13.11 4.37 -0.34
N CYS A 124 12.40 3.26 -0.40
CA CYS A 124 12.01 2.48 0.77
C CYS A 124 13.25 2.02 1.56
N VAL A 125 14.24 1.44 0.88
CA VAL A 125 15.50 1.03 1.51
C VAL A 125 16.21 2.20 2.16
N ILE A 126 16.29 3.35 1.49
CA ILE A 126 16.90 4.58 2.04
C ILE A 126 16.14 5.02 3.30
N CYS A 127 14.80 5.02 3.29
CA CYS A 127 14.00 5.39 4.45
C CYS A 127 14.25 4.46 5.64
N TYR A 128 14.28 3.14 5.42
CA TYR A 128 14.60 2.18 6.48
C TYR A 128 16.01 2.35 7.04
N LEU A 129 16.98 2.62 6.19
CA LEU A 129 18.36 2.94 6.62
C LEU A 129 18.40 4.23 7.44
N LEU A 130 17.69 5.27 7.02
CA LEU A 130 17.58 6.51 7.79
C LEU A 130 16.99 6.27 9.19
N VAL A 131 15.92 5.51 9.29
CA VAL A 131 15.30 5.18 10.59
C VAL A 131 16.25 4.36 11.46
N SER A 132 16.99 3.41 10.86
CA SER A 132 17.84 2.46 11.58
C SER A 132 19.19 3.06 12.04
N VAL A 133 19.81 3.89 11.21
CA VAL A 133 21.21 4.37 11.41
C VAL A 133 21.27 5.81 11.88
N SER A 134 20.17 6.55 11.78
CA SER A 134 20.18 7.98 12.11
C SER A 134 20.41 8.23 13.60
N LEU A 135 21.41 9.02 13.92
CA LEU A 135 21.68 9.53 15.28
C LEU A 135 20.71 10.67 15.67
N ASN A 136 20.03 11.26 14.69
CA ASN A 136 19.06 12.32 14.92
C ASN A 136 17.65 11.77 14.79
N PRO A 137 16.86 11.74 15.89
CA PRO A 137 15.49 11.22 15.88
C PRO A 137 14.56 11.92 14.88
N ILE A 138 14.79 13.21 14.59
CA ILE A 138 13.98 13.97 13.62
C ILE A 138 14.18 13.42 12.21
N SER A 139 15.43 13.11 11.81
CA SER A 139 15.69 12.54 10.49
C SER A 139 15.10 11.14 10.34
N GLY A 140 15.08 10.35 11.42
CA GLY A 140 14.38 9.08 11.45
C GLY A 140 12.86 9.23 11.27
N LEU A 141 12.23 10.21 11.93
CA LEU A 141 10.81 10.49 11.74
C LEU A 141 10.50 10.95 10.30
N ILE A 142 11.35 11.78 9.71
CA ILE A 142 11.24 12.16 8.29
C ILE A 142 11.34 10.92 7.40
N GLY A 143 12.25 10.00 7.71
CA GLY A 143 12.34 8.70 7.03
C GLY A 143 11.05 7.90 7.10
N CYS A 144 10.39 7.84 8.26
CA CYS A 144 9.07 7.20 8.43
C CYS A 144 8.01 7.85 7.51
N ILE A 145 7.95 9.17 7.49
CA ILE A 145 6.98 9.92 6.69
C ILE A 145 7.18 9.68 5.19
N ILE A 146 8.41 9.80 4.71
CA ILE A 146 8.75 9.61 3.28
C ILE A 146 8.56 8.14 2.86
N CYS A 147 8.76 7.20 3.78
CA CYS A 147 8.52 5.79 3.52
C CYS A 147 7.08 5.54 3.07
N GLY A 148 6.09 6.25 3.63
CA GLY A 148 4.70 6.19 3.18
C GLY A 148 4.55 6.47 1.68
N PHE A 149 5.24 7.49 1.17
CA PHE A 149 5.23 7.78 -0.26
C PHE A 149 5.82 6.63 -1.09
N SER A 150 6.89 6.00 -0.63
CA SER A 150 7.56 4.91 -1.35
C SER A 150 6.69 3.64 -1.40
N VAL A 151 6.08 3.24 -0.29
CA VAL A 151 5.28 2.01 -0.24
C VAL A 151 3.91 2.15 -0.90
N GLY A 152 3.41 3.39 -1.07
CA GLY A 152 2.08 3.67 -1.58
C GLY A 152 1.78 3.05 -2.94
N ILE A 153 2.77 2.94 -3.84
CA ILE A 153 2.62 2.35 -5.17
C ILE A 153 2.97 0.86 -5.22
N MET A 154 3.72 0.34 -4.26
CA MET A 154 4.26 -1.02 -4.36
C MET A 154 3.17 -2.07 -4.50
N TRP A 155 2.11 -1.95 -3.72
CA TRP A 155 1.00 -2.89 -3.75
C TRP A 155 0.18 -2.79 -5.05
N PRO A 156 -0.42 -1.63 -5.41
CA PRO A 156 -1.17 -1.50 -6.65
C PRO A 156 -0.30 -1.68 -7.89
N GLY A 157 0.95 -1.24 -7.87
CA GLY A 157 1.89 -1.43 -8.97
C GLY A 157 2.23 -2.89 -9.22
N THR A 158 2.40 -3.69 -8.18
CA THR A 158 2.63 -5.15 -8.32
C THR A 158 1.41 -5.83 -8.94
N ILE A 159 0.20 -5.45 -8.56
CA ILE A 159 -1.03 -5.97 -9.16
C ILE A 159 -1.10 -5.59 -10.63
N SER A 160 -0.84 -4.32 -10.99
CA SER A 160 -0.85 -3.84 -12.37
C SER A 160 0.17 -4.58 -13.25
N ILE A 161 1.42 -4.72 -12.79
CA ILE A 161 2.45 -5.47 -13.52
C ILE A 161 2.05 -6.94 -13.67
N SER A 162 1.48 -7.54 -12.63
CA SER A 162 1.05 -8.94 -12.68
C SER A 162 -0.10 -9.15 -13.66
N SER A 163 -1.06 -8.23 -13.75
CA SER A 163 -2.15 -8.29 -14.72
C SER A 163 -1.67 -8.18 -16.17
N GLU A 164 -0.68 -7.33 -16.43
CA GLU A 164 -0.05 -7.21 -17.74
C GLU A 164 0.72 -8.48 -18.15
N ARG A 165 1.38 -9.12 -17.18
CA ARG A 165 2.19 -10.32 -17.41
C ARG A 165 1.37 -11.60 -17.49
N PHE A 166 0.21 -11.63 -16.88
CA PHE A 166 -0.71 -12.77 -16.84
C PHE A 166 -2.12 -12.31 -17.25
N PRO A 167 -2.37 -11.95 -18.51
CA PRO A 167 -3.68 -11.49 -18.94
C PRO A 167 -4.81 -12.50 -18.68
N ALA A 168 -4.50 -13.80 -18.80
CA ALA A 168 -5.41 -14.90 -18.47
C ALA A 168 -5.44 -15.28 -16.99
N GLY A 169 -4.73 -14.56 -16.11
CA GLY A 169 -4.66 -14.88 -14.68
C GLY A 169 -5.98 -14.73 -13.93
N GLY A 170 -6.84 -13.85 -14.43
CA GLY A 170 -8.21 -13.68 -13.95
C GLY A 170 -8.35 -13.51 -12.44
N THR A 171 -9.51 -13.84 -11.91
CA THR A 171 -9.86 -13.69 -10.48
C THR A 171 -8.94 -14.51 -9.57
N ALA A 172 -8.50 -15.70 -10.03
CA ALA A 172 -7.63 -16.57 -9.24
C ALA A 172 -6.27 -15.91 -8.92
N MET A 173 -5.68 -15.22 -9.88
CA MET A 173 -4.43 -14.49 -9.68
C MET A 173 -4.59 -13.34 -8.69
N PHE A 174 -5.63 -12.52 -8.86
CA PHE A 174 -5.88 -11.40 -7.95
C PHE A 174 -6.17 -11.87 -6.53
N ALA A 175 -6.97 -12.94 -6.36
CA ALA A 175 -7.26 -13.51 -5.05
C ALA A 175 -5.97 -13.98 -4.33
N LEU A 176 -5.08 -14.66 -5.06
CA LEU A 176 -3.81 -15.15 -4.49
C LEU A 176 -2.81 -14.03 -4.17
N LEU A 177 -2.79 -12.96 -4.95
CA LEU A 177 -1.91 -11.81 -4.70
C LEU A 177 -2.42 -10.92 -3.57
N ALA A 178 -3.75 -10.86 -3.35
CA ALA A 178 -4.36 -10.03 -2.31
C ALA A 178 -4.48 -10.71 -0.93
N MET A 179 -4.12 -11.99 -0.83
CA MET A 179 -4.09 -12.76 0.44
C MET A 179 -2.91 -12.35 1.31
#